data_d567dd28472dfbfc8160a63cd5550cee
#
_entry.id   d567dd28472dfbfc8160a63cd5550cee
#
_cell.length_a   1.000
_cell.length_b   1.000
_cell.length_c   1.000
_cell.angle_alpha   90.00
_cell.angle_beta   90.00
_cell.angle_gamma   90.00
#
_symmetry.space_group_name_H-M   'P 1'
#
loop_
_entity.id
_entity.type
_entity.pdbx_description
1 polymer ?
#
loop_
_entity_poly.entity_id
_entity_poly.type
_entity_poly.pdbx_seq_one_letter_code
_entity_poly.pdbx_strand_id
1 'polypeptide(L)'
;MAIAPTATIANITGVSQSIEPTYQNLFVKSNLSGEFTVVNPYLIQELKKEDLWDDVMLSDLKYYEGSLSNINRVPEKIKDKFKTAFEVEPKFIVESASRRQKWIDQAQSLNLYIANVDGKKLDITYRMAWLKGLKTTYYLRSMGATSTEKSTVEKSNLNAVKKVDEKNNVSGLAPSACSILDPDCEACQ
;
A
#
# COMPACT_ATOMS: atom_id res chain seq x y z
N MET A 1 -2.21 14.34 -28.66
CA MET A 1 -1.78 13.36 -27.65
C MET A 1 -2.71 13.46 -26.45
N ALA A 2 -3.09 12.31 -25.85
CA ALA A 2 -3.96 12.23 -24.67
C ALA A 2 -3.41 11.21 -23.68
N ILE A 3 -3.83 11.28 -22.42
CA ILE A 3 -3.50 10.28 -21.40
C ILE A 3 -4.76 9.46 -21.09
N ALA A 4 -4.72 8.19 -21.49
CA ALA A 4 -5.82 7.24 -21.29
C ALA A 4 -5.72 6.53 -19.92
N PRO A 5 -6.83 5.96 -19.40
CA PRO A 5 -6.82 5.25 -18.09
C PRO A 5 -6.12 3.90 -18.13
N THR A 6 -5.94 3.29 -19.29
CA THR A 6 -5.18 2.05 -19.58
C THR A 6 -5.49 0.82 -18.71
N ALA A 7 -6.68 0.72 -18.14
CA ALA A 7 -7.01 -0.34 -17.18
C ALA A 7 -6.79 -1.77 -17.73
N THR A 8 -7.34 -2.09 -18.92
CA THR A 8 -7.22 -3.42 -19.54
C THR A 8 -5.85 -3.62 -20.19
N ILE A 9 -5.35 -2.61 -20.87
CA ILE A 9 -4.04 -2.67 -21.56
C ILE A 9 -2.93 -2.91 -20.55
N ALA A 10 -2.96 -2.21 -19.41
CA ALA A 10 -1.99 -2.37 -18.35
C ALA A 10 -1.95 -3.82 -17.78
N ASN A 11 -3.12 -4.46 -17.68
CA ASN A 11 -3.19 -5.86 -17.25
C ASN A 11 -2.54 -6.83 -18.26
N ILE A 12 -2.71 -6.56 -19.56
CA ILE A 12 -2.12 -7.39 -20.62
C ILE A 12 -0.61 -7.23 -20.65
N THR A 13 -0.12 -6.00 -20.47
CA THR A 13 1.30 -5.68 -20.54
C THR A 13 2.05 -5.85 -19.22
N GLY A 14 1.35 -6.18 -18.11
CA GLY A 14 1.96 -6.40 -16.81
C GLY A 14 2.53 -5.13 -16.15
N VAL A 15 1.96 -3.96 -16.46
CA VAL A 15 2.37 -2.67 -15.88
C VAL A 15 1.25 -2.09 -15.01
N SER A 16 1.57 -1.07 -14.21
CA SER A 16 0.54 -0.34 -13.44
C SER A 16 -0.37 0.45 -14.37
N GLN A 17 -1.68 0.48 -14.02
CA GLN A 17 -2.64 1.28 -14.78
C GLN A 17 -2.48 2.77 -14.45
N SER A 18 -2.84 3.61 -15.42
CA SER A 18 -2.81 5.06 -15.36
C SER A 18 -1.41 5.66 -15.09
N ILE A 19 -1.36 6.93 -14.75
CA ILE A 19 -0.13 7.67 -14.47
C ILE A 19 -0.06 8.13 -13.01
N GLU A 20 -1.09 7.84 -12.24
CA GLU A 20 -1.18 8.15 -10.82
C GLU A 20 -0.41 7.13 -9.97
N PRO A 21 -0.25 7.41 -8.65
CA PRO A 21 0.27 6.43 -7.71
C PRO A 21 -0.55 5.14 -7.69
N THR A 22 0.09 4.04 -7.35
CA THR A 22 -0.57 2.73 -7.25
C THR A 22 -1.73 2.79 -6.25
N TYR A 23 -2.87 2.23 -6.65
CA TYR A 23 -4.07 2.17 -5.81
C TYR A 23 -3.82 1.47 -4.47
N GLN A 24 -3.23 0.27 -4.53
CA GLN A 24 -2.78 -0.52 -3.39
C GLN A 24 -1.52 -1.30 -3.77
N ASN A 25 -0.63 -1.56 -2.81
CA ASN A 25 0.55 -2.38 -3.05
C ASN A 25 0.26 -3.88 -2.97
N LEU A 26 -0.85 -4.26 -2.36
CA LEU A 26 -1.38 -5.63 -2.33
C LEU A 26 -2.89 -5.57 -2.49
N PHE A 27 -3.45 -6.35 -3.41
CA PHE A 27 -4.89 -6.46 -3.60
C PHE A 27 -5.26 -7.84 -4.15
N VAL A 28 -6.50 -8.23 -3.95
CA VAL A 28 -7.06 -9.45 -4.53
C VAL A 28 -7.81 -9.10 -5.80
N LYS A 29 -7.49 -9.78 -6.87
CA LYS A 29 -8.17 -9.68 -8.14
C LYS A 29 -9.02 -10.94 -8.34
N SER A 30 -10.33 -10.76 -8.38
CA SER A 30 -11.28 -11.85 -8.65
C SER A 30 -11.74 -11.81 -10.11
N ASN A 31 -11.80 -12.96 -10.75
CA ASN A 31 -12.38 -13.17 -12.07
C ASN A 31 -13.06 -14.52 -12.14
N LEU A 32 -13.60 -14.90 -13.32
CA LEU A 32 -14.27 -16.17 -13.52
C LEU A 32 -13.38 -17.40 -13.28
N SER A 33 -12.07 -17.24 -13.35
CA SER A 33 -11.07 -18.31 -13.13
C SER A 33 -10.62 -18.43 -11.68
N GLY A 34 -11.01 -17.52 -10.79
CA GLY A 34 -10.66 -17.53 -9.38
C GLY A 34 -10.17 -16.19 -8.83
N GLU A 35 -9.58 -16.26 -7.65
CA GLU A 35 -9.02 -15.11 -6.93
C GLU A 35 -7.51 -15.17 -6.96
N PHE A 36 -6.90 -14.04 -7.30
CA PHE A 36 -5.45 -13.89 -7.43
C PHE A 36 -4.97 -12.74 -6.55
N THR A 37 -4.08 -13.04 -5.62
CA THR A 37 -3.41 -12.00 -4.83
C THR A 37 -2.29 -11.40 -5.68
N VAL A 38 -2.39 -10.10 -5.91
CA VAL A 38 -1.40 -9.32 -6.66
C VAL A 38 -0.64 -8.43 -5.69
N VAL A 39 0.67 -8.53 -5.70
CA VAL A 39 1.57 -7.67 -4.89
C VAL A 39 2.43 -6.85 -5.83
N ASN A 40 2.74 -5.61 -5.45
CA ASN A 40 3.63 -4.76 -6.22
C ASN A 40 5.04 -5.37 -6.29
N PRO A 41 5.51 -5.80 -7.48
CA PRO A 41 6.79 -6.51 -7.60
C PRO A 41 8.00 -5.63 -7.25
N TYR A 42 7.91 -4.32 -7.45
CA TYR A 42 8.97 -3.38 -7.10
C TYR A 42 9.09 -3.21 -5.59
N LEU A 43 7.97 -3.22 -4.87
CA LEU A 43 7.97 -3.23 -3.41
C LEU A 43 8.64 -4.50 -2.86
N ILE A 44 8.30 -5.68 -3.40
CA ILE A 44 8.92 -6.94 -2.99
C ILE A 44 10.44 -6.88 -3.19
N GLN A 45 10.90 -6.36 -4.33
CA GLN A 45 12.33 -6.23 -4.60
C GLN A 45 13.04 -5.32 -3.60
N GLU A 46 12.45 -4.18 -3.24
CA GLU A 46 13.05 -3.28 -2.25
C GLU A 46 13.05 -3.91 -0.84
N LEU A 47 11.95 -4.56 -0.43
CA LEU A 47 11.87 -5.25 0.86
C LEU A 47 12.87 -6.41 0.96
N LYS A 48 13.09 -7.14 -0.14
CA LYS A 48 14.11 -8.20 -0.19
C LYS A 48 15.54 -7.68 -0.07
N LYS A 49 15.85 -6.50 -0.61
CA LYS A 49 17.18 -5.87 -0.46
C LYS A 49 17.49 -5.48 0.99
N GLU A 50 16.46 -5.20 1.76
CA GLU A 50 16.56 -4.82 3.18
C GLU A 50 16.29 -6.01 4.12
N ASP A 51 16.24 -7.24 3.58
CA ASP A 51 15.92 -8.48 4.32
C ASP A 51 14.61 -8.40 5.13
N LEU A 52 13.64 -7.63 4.64
CA LEU A 52 12.35 -7.41 5.29
C LEU A 52 11.21 -8.26 4.72
N TRP A 53 11.44 -9.03 3.65
CA TRP A 53 10.41 -9.83 3.00
C TRP A 53 10.29 -11.21 3.64
N ASP A 54 9.28 -11.38 4.48
CA ASP A 54 8.94 -12.62 5.18
C ASP A 54 7.41 -12.80 5.31
N ASP A 55 6.97 -13.89 5.93
CA ASP A 55 5.54 -14.20 6.12
C ASP A 55 4.85 -13.18 7.04
N VAL A 56 5.56 -12.59 7.99
CA VAL A 56 5.04 -11.52 8.85
C VAL A 56 4.77 -10.26 8.03
N MET A 57 5.69 -9.89 7.13
CA MET A 57 5.49 -8.77 6.21
C MET A 57 4.30 -8.99 5.30
N LEU A 58 4.12 -10.20 4.79
CA LEU A 58 2.97 -10.53 3.95
C LEU A 58 1.66 -10.43 4.75
N SER A 59 1.65 -10.86 6.00
CA SER A 59 0.50 -10.74 6.90
C SER A 59 0.19 -9.29 7.24
N ASP A 60 1.21 -8.49 7.56
CA ASP A 60 1.06 -7.07 7.81
C ASP A 60 0.50 -6.34 6.57
N LEU A 61 1.04 -6.62 5.37
CA LEU A 61 0.54 -6.03 4.12
C LEU A 61 -0.92 -6.40 3.84
N LYS A 62 -1.33 -7.65 4.10
CA LYS A 62 -2.73 -8.07 3.97
C LYS A 62 -3.64 -7.32 4.94
N TYR A 63 -3.22 -7.20 6.20
CA TYR A 63 -3.99 -6.51 7.23
C TYR A 63 -4.15 -5.01 6.96
N TYR A 64 -3.08 -4.35 6.51
CA TYR A 64 -3.09 -2.92 6.19
C TYR A 64 -3.44 -2.63 4.71
N GLU A 65 -4.03 -3.60 4.00
CA GLU A 65 -4.52 -3.44 2.62
C GLU A 65 -3.46 -2.90 1.65
N GLY A 66 -2.21 -3.33 1.84
CA GLY A 66 -1.07 -2.90 1.02
C GLY A 66 -0.47 -1.55 1.39
N SER A 67 -0.96 -0.89 2.45
CA SER A 67 -0.33 0.30 3.03
C SER A 67 0.87 -0.10 3.89
N LEU A 68 1.96 0.68 3.78
CA LEU A 68 3.17 0.50 4.61
C LEU A 68 3.18 1.41 5.84
N SER A 69 2.28 2.37 5.93
CA SER A 69 2.32 3.46 6.94
C SER A 69 2.39 2.94 8.37
N ASN A 70 1.64 1.88 8.67
CA ASN A 70 1.54 1.30 10.02
C ASN A 70 2.48 0.11 10.26
N ILE A 71 3.36 -0.22 9.32
CA ILE A 71 4.34 -1.30 9.48
C ILE A 71 5.64 -0.74 10.04
N ASN A 72 5.88 -0.96 11.33
CA ASN A 72 6.92 -0.27 12.08
C ASN A 72 8.34 -0.56 11.60
N ARG A 73 8.61 -1.76 11.13
CA ARG A 73 9.94 -2.21 10.70
C ARG A 73 10.36 -1.71 9.32
N VAL A 74 9.42 -1.18 8.53
CA VAL A 74 9.73 -0.65 7.20
C VAL A 74 10.37 0.73 7.32
N PRO A 75 11.54 0.98 6.69
CA PRO A 75 12.19 2.28 6.67
C PRO A 75 11.29 3.36 6.03
N GLU A 76 11.34 4.59 6.56
CA GLU A 76 10.53 5.70 6.07
C GLU A 76 10.77 5.98 4.57
N LYS A 77 12.01 5.81 4.09
CA LYS A 77 12.35 5.95 2.68
C LYS A 77 11.53 5.01 1.77
N ILE A 78 11.28 3.78 2.22
CA ILE A 78 10.47 2.80 1.48
C ILE A 78 8.99 3.15 1.60
N LYS A 79 8.52 3.55 2.78
CA LYS A 79 7.15 4.02 2.98
C LYS A 79 6.82 5.19 2.07
N ASP A 80 7.68 6.20 2.00
CA ASP A 80 7.49 7.36 1.14
C ASP A 80 7.47 7.01 -0.35
N LYS A 81 8.32 6.09 -0.77
CA LYS A 81 8.41 5.64 -2.16
C LYS A 81 7.17 4.88 -2.62
N PHE A 82 6.57 4.08 -1.74
CA PHE A 82 5.45 3.20 -2.05
C PHE A 82 4.12 3.62 -1.41
N LYS A 83 3.96 4.93 -1.15
CA LYS A 83 2.67 5.49 -0.76
C LYS A 83 1.58 5.11 -1.76
N THR A 84 0.46 4.64 -1.24
CA THR A 84 -0.72 4.37 -2.07
C THR A 84 -1.38 5.67 -2.52
N ALA A 85 -2.23 5.59 -3.54
CA ALA A 85 -2.92 6.75 -4.07
C ALA A 85 -3.78 7.48 -3.03
N PHE A 86 -4.30 6.77 -2.02
CA PHE A 86 -5.07 7.35 -0.92
C PHE A 86 -4.22 8.04 0.16
N GLU A 87 -2.94 7.70 0.23
CA GLU A 87 -1.98 8.32 1.18
C GLU A 87 -1.33 9.57 0.61
N VAL A 88 -1.44 9.78 -0.71
CA VAL A 88 -0.97 10.99 -1.38
C VAL A 88 -2.07 12.04 -1.38
N GLU A 89 -1.74 13.26 -0.92
CA GLU A 89 -2.71 14.36 -0.96
C GLU A 89 -3.17 14.66 -2.41
N PRO A 90 -4.48 14.81 -2.65
CA PRO A 90 -5.04 15.12 -3.97
C PRO A 90 -4.40 16.34 -4.65
N LYS A 91 -3.94 17.30 -3.86
CA LYS A 91 -3.20 18.47 -4.33
C LYS A 91 -2.01 18.10 -5.22
N PHE A 92 -1.18 17.15 -4.81
CA PHE A 92 0.01 16.74 -5.58
C PHE A 92 -0.36 16.03 -6.88
N ILE A 93 -1.45 15.28 -6.88
CA ILE A 93 -1.99 14.63 -8.08
C ILE A 93 -2.45 15.68 -9.07
N VAL A 94 -3.23 16.67 -8.63
CA VAL A 94 -3.72 17.78 -9.46
C VAL A 94 -2.56 18.64 -9.99
N GLU A 95 -1.57 18.98 -9.16
CA GLU A 95 -0.42 19.77 -9.59
C GLU A 95 0.43 19.03 -10.63
N SER A 96 0.66 17.74 -10.45
CA SER A 96 1.37 16.92 -11.43
C SER A 96 0.61 16.84 -12.75
N ALA A 97 -0.71 16.68 -12.69
CA ALA A 97 -1.58 16.68 -13.87
C ALA A 97 -1.57 18.04 -14.60
N SER A 98 -1.62 19.15 -13.87
CA SER A 98 -1.52 20.49 -14.43
C SER A 98 -0.22 20.71 -15.20
N ARG A 99 0.91 20.23 -14.64
CA ARG A 99 2.21 20.32 -15.32
C ARG A 99 2.24 19.54 -16.63
N ARG A 100 1.56 18.38 -16.69
CA ARG A 100 1.44 17.55 -17.90
C ARG A 100 0.49 18.17 -18.92
N GLN A 101 -0.62 18.79 -18.47
CA GLN A 101 -1.69 19.29 -19.34
C GLN A 101 -1.20 20.26 -20.40
N LYS A 102 -0.20 21.08 -20.12
CA LYS A 102 0.37 22.04 -21.09
C LYS A 102 1.13 21.38 -22.24
N TRP A 103 1.50 20.10 -22.12
CA TRP A 103 2.27 19.37 -23.11
C TRP A 103 1.45 18.40 -23.96
N ILE A 104 0.16 18.29 -23.68
CA ILE A 104 -0.76 17.41 -24.40
C ILE A 104 -1.90 18.21 -25.01
N ASP A 105 -2.32 17.81 -26.21
CA ASP A 105 -3.37 18.52 -26.97
C ASP A 105 -4.75 18.28 -26.40
N GLN A 106 -5.00 17.04 -25.97
CA GLN A 106 -6.30 16.57 -25.50
C GLN A 106 -6.35 16.49 -23.98
N ALA A 107 -7.37 15.83 -23.47
CA ALA A 107 -7.57 15.61 -22.06
C ALA A 107 -6.68 14.50 -21.49
N GLN A 108 -6.60 14.44 -20.18
CA GLN A 108 -6.03 13.32 -19.42
C GLN A 108 -7.09 12.72 -18.52
N SER A 109 -7.13 11.38 -18.48
CA SER A 109 -8.01 10.62 -17.59
C SER A 109 -7.39 10.57 -16.19
N LEU A 110 -7.54 11.66 -15.44
CA LEU A 110 -6.99 11.82 -14.10
C LEU A 110 -7.95 11.26 -13.05
N ASN A 111 -7.56 10.16 -12.40
CA ASN A 111 -8.27 9.65 -11.24
C ASN A 111 -7.92 10.47 -10.00
N LEU A 112 -8.94 10.79 -9.20
CA LEU A 112 -8.79 11.46 -7.92
C LEU A 112 -9.06 10.48 -6.80
N TYR A 113 -8.25 10.53 -5.74
CA TYR A 113 -8.32 9.64 -4.59
C TYR A 113 -8.47 10.46 -3.32
N ILE A 114 -9.54 10.24 -2.56
CA ILE A 114 -9.82 10.94 -1.32
C ILE A 114 -10.19 9.93 -0.24
N ALA A 115 -9.29 9.70 0.72
CA ALA A 115 -9.46 8.71 1.77
C ALA A 115 -10.65 9.05 2.70
N ASN A 116 -10.70 10.29 3.17
CA ASN A 116 -11.77 10.80 4.05
C ASN A 116 -12.53 11.88 3.31
N VAL A 117 -13.64 11.48 2.68
CA VAL A 117 -14.45 12.39 1.87
C VAL A 117 -15.30 13.28 2.77
N ASP A 118 -15.13 14.59 2.60
CA ASP A 118 -16.08 15.59 3.06
C ASP A 118 -16.35 16.60 1.93
N GLY A 119 -17.47 17.32 2.01
CA GLY A 119 -17.87 18.27 0.98
C GLY A 119 -16.83 19.37 0.73
N LYS A 120 -16.12 19.80 1.76
CA LYS A 120 -15.08 20.83 1.66
C LYS A 120 -13.85 20.33 0.90
N LYS A 121 -13.37 19.13 1.21
CA LYS A 121 -12.22 18.53 0.49
C LYS A 121 -12.54 18.31 -0.98
N LEU A 122 -13.77 17.86 -1.24
CA LEU A 122 -14.24 17.65 -2.61
C LEU A 122 -14.25 18.97 -3.38
N ASP A 123 -14.89 20.00 -2.85
CA ASP A 123 -14.97 21.33 -3.45
C ASP A 123 -13.57 21.91 -3.71
N ILE A 124 -12.68 21.87 -2.72
CA ILE A 124 -11.30 22.36 -2.85
C ILE A 124 -10.56 21.62 -3.97
N THR A 125 -10.69 20.30 -4.04
CA THR A 125 -9.97 19.48 -5.04
C THR A 125 -10.42 19.82 -6.44
N TYR A 126 -11.73 19.91 -6.69
CA TYR A 126 -12.25 20.26 -8.03
C TYR A 126 -12.01 21.71 -8.41
N ARG A 127 -12.13 22.65 -7.48
CA ARG A 127 -11.76 24.05 -7.71
C ARG A 127 -10.29 24.19 -8.08
N MET A 128 -9.41 23.47 -7.36
CA MET A 128 -7.99 23.46 -7.67
C MET A 128 -7.72 22.89 -9.06
N ALA A 129 -8.36 21.78 -9.44
CA ALA A 129 -8.24 21.20 -10.77
C ALA A 129 -8.64 22.20 -11.86
N TRP A 130 -9.76 22.89 -11.67
CA TRP A 130 -10.22 23.97 -12.55
C TRP A 130 -9.19 25.12 -12.66
N LEU A 131 -8.81 25.69 -11.50
CA LEU A 131 -7.89 26.84 -11.45
C LEU A 131 -6.50 26.52 -12.02
N LYS A 132 -6.08 25.26 -11.92
CA LYS A 132 -4.81 24.77 -12.49
C LYS A 132 -4.88 24.42 -13.98
N GLY A 133 -6.03 24.66 -14.63
CA GLY A 133 -6.21 24.50 -16.07
C GLY A 133 -6.35 23.04 -16.55
N LEU A 134 -6.79 22.15 -15.71
CA LEU A 134 -7.12 20.79 -16.15
C LEU A 134 -8.37 20.78 -17.01
N LYS A 135 -8.29 20.16 -18.19
CA LYS A 135 -9.44 20.01 -19.10
C LYS A 135 -10.49 19.04 -18.56
N THR A 136 -10.03 17.97 -17.93
CA THR A 136 -10.89 16.91 -17.37
C THR A 136 -10.29 16.30 -16.12
N THR A 137 -11.16 15.70 -15.31
CA THR A 137 -10.87 14.64 -14.35
C THR A 137 -11.57 13.37 -14.80
N TYR A 138 -11.35 12.25 -14.12
CA TYR A 138 -11.99 10.97 -14.45
C TYR A 138 -12.72 10.40 -13.23
N TYR A 139 -12.33 9.24 -12.72
CA TYR A 139 -12.97 8.70 -11.54
C TYR A 139 -12.59 9.46 -10.27
N LEU A 140 -13.58 9.72 -9.42
CA LEU A 140 -13.36 10.00 -8.02
C LEU A 140 -13.47 8.69 -7.24
N ARG A 141 -12.39 8.32 -6.58
CA ARG A 141 -12.33 7.14 -5.74
C ARG A 141 -12.25 7.56 -4.28
N SER A 142 -13.12 6.99 -3.46
CA SER A 142 -13.13 7.23 -2.02
C SER A 142 -13.06 5.91 -1.27
N MET A 143 -12.52 5.95 -0.07
CA MET A 143 -12.63 4.83 0.86
C MET A 143 -13.99 4.89 1.54
N GLY A 144 -14.67 3.73 1.67
CA GLY A 144 -15.94 3.64 2.40
C GLY A 144 -15.74 3.97 3.89
N ALA A 145 -16.80 4.47 4.51
CA ALA A 145 -16.80 4.73 5.95
C ALA A 145 -16.76 3.45 6.79
N THR A 146 -17.15 2.31 6.21
CA THR A 146 -17.13 1.00 6.84
C THR A 146 -15.84 0.27 6.43
N SER A 147 -14.97 -0.01 7.40
CA SER A 147 -13.90 -0.99 7.21
C SER A 147 -14.48 -2.40 7.23
N THR A 148 -14.05 -3.25 6.31
CA THR A 148 -14.33 -4.69 6.37
C THR A 148 -13.81 -5.22 7.72
N GLU A 149 -14.59 -6.01 8.44
CA GLU A 149 -14.11 -6.65 9.66
C GLU A 149 -12.88 -7.50 9.35
N LYS A 150 -11.75 -7.12 9.94
CA LYS A 150 -10.45 -7.77 9.78
C LYS A 150 -10.34 -8.95 10.76
N SER A 151 -11.32 -9.86 10.72
CA SER A 151 -11.49 -10.92 11.73
C SER A 151 -10.51 -12.09 11.60
N THR A 152 -9.79 -12.20 10.49
CA THR A 152 -8.97 -13.38 10.18
C THR A 152 -7.50 -13.26 10.56
N VAL A 153 -7.03 -12.10 11.00
CA VAL A 153 -5.65 -11.92 11.45
C VAL A 153 -5.66 -11.60 12.95
N GLU A 154 -5.05 -12.45 13.75
CA GLU A 154 -4.85 -12.16 15.17
C GLU A 154 -4.00 -10.90 15.30
N LYS A 155 -4.55 -9.88 15.98
CA LYS A 155 -3.86 -8.59 16.19
C LYS A 155 -2.53 -8.72 16.92
N SER A 156 -2.35 -9.80 17.69
CA SER A 156 -1.11 -10.15 18.39
C SER A 156 0.08 -10.42 17.47
N ASN A 157 -0.19 -10.81 16.22
CA ASN A 157 0.85 -11.17 15.25
C ASN A 157 1.26 -10.00 14.32
N LEU A 158 0.56 -8.86 14.41
CA LEU A 158 0.90 -7.68 13.61
C LEU A 158 2.15 -7.00 14.17
N ASN A 159 3.05 -6.60 13.27
CA ASN A 159 4.36 -6.05 13.64
C ASN A 159 5.14 -6.96 14.62
N ALA A 160 4.95 -8.29 14.52
CA ALA A 160 5.53 -9.24 15.44
C ALA A 160 7.08 -9.26 15.41
N VAL A 161 7.67 -8.87 14.28
CA VAL A 161 9.13 -8.69 14.16
C VAL A 161 9.47 -7.25 14.52
N LYS A 162 10.13 -7.07 15.66
CA LYS A 162 10.65 -5.75 16.08
C LYS A 162 11.80 -5.33 15.16
N LYS A 163 11.93 -4.02 14.94
CA LYS A 163 13.10 -3.43 14.27
C LYS A 163 14.34 -3.86 15.04
N VAL A 164 15.28 -4.50 14.37
CA VAL A 164 16.58 -4.80 14.97
C VAL A 164 17.31 -3.48 15.08
N ASP A 165 17.36 -2.91 16.28
CA ASP A 165 18.29 -1.82 16.56
C ASP A 165 19.70 -2.37 16.44
N GLU A 166 20.51 -1.81 15.57
CA GLU A 166 21.89 -2.22 15.26
C GLU A 166 22.88 -2.10 16.43
N LYS A 167 22.39 -2.02 17.66
CA LYS A 167 23.21 -1.94 18.88
C LYS A 167 22.62 -2.78 19.98
N ASN A 168 22.72 -4.09 19.86
CA ASN A 168 22.90 -4.95 21.04
C ASN A 168 23.20 -6.37 20.57
N ASN A 169 24.50 -6.65 20.42
CA ASN A 169 25.04 -8.00 20.50
C ASN A 169 24.79 -8.50 21.93
N VAL A 170 23.69 -9.15 22.17
CA VAL A 170 23.49 -9.95 23.37
C VAL A 170 23.50 -11.42 22.92
N SER A 171 24.68 -11.97 22.99
CA SER A 171 24.88 -13.41 23.09
C SER A 171 24.07 -13.91 24.28
N GLY A 172 23.26 -14.91 24.07
CA GLY A 172 22.89 -15.70 25.20
C GLY A 172 21.46 -16.23 25.22
N LEU A 173 21.38 -17.52 25.22
CA LEU A 173 20.32 -18.39 25.66
C LEU A 173 19.20 -18.63 24.63
N ALA A 174 19.46 -19.63 23.81
CA ALA A 174 18.38 -20.43 23.25
C ALA A 174 17.50 -20.95 24.39
N PRO A 175 16.15 -20.89 24.29
CA PRO A 175 15.30 -21.55 25.25
C PRO A 175 15.62 -23.04 25.21
N SER A 176 15.96 -23.62 26.39
CA SER A 176 16.20 -25.05 26.54
C SER A 176 14.92 -25.77 26.10
N ALA A 177 15.02 -26.61 25.09
CA ALA A 177 13.93 -27.48 24.71
C ALA A 177 13.55 -28.38 25.91
N CYS A 178 12.26 -28.40 26.21
CA CYS A 178 11.70 -29.28 27.25
C CYS A 178 12.08 -30.71 26.91
N SER A 179 12.80 -31.39 27.80
CA SER A 179 13.12 -32.80 27.66
C SER A 179 11.98 -33.63 28.25
N ILE A 180 11.39 -34.52 27.44
CA ILE A 180 10.32 -35.46 27.84
C ILE A 180 10.76 -36.40 29.00
N LEU A 181 12.05 -36.41 29.33
CA LEU A 181 12.64 -37.27 30.33
C LEU A 181 12.94 -36.55 31.66
N ASP A 182 12.56 -35.29 31.82
CA ASP A 182 12.77 -34.54 33.04
C ASP A 182 11.46 -34.44 33.85
N PRO A 183 11.33 -35.21 34.96
CA PRO A 183 10.10 -35.27 35.75
C PRO A 183 9.82 -33.97 36.55
N ASP A 184 10.77 -33.06 36.67
CA ASP A 184 10.66 -31.85 37.48
C ASP A 184 10.51 -30.55 36.62
N CYS A 185 10.17 -30.70 35.34
CA CYS A 185 10.00 -29.53 34.44
C CYS A 185 8.69 -28.79 34.74
N GLU A 186 8.76 -27.63 35.37
CA GLU A 186 7.61 -26.79 35.73
C GLU A 186 6.88 -26.15 34.50
N ALA A 187 7.41 -26.27 33.29
CA ALA A 187 6.81 -25.70 32.09
C ALA A 187 5.64 -26.52 31.49
N CYS A 188 5.35 -27.69 32.06
CA CYS A 188 4.28 -28.62 31.63
C CYS A 188 3.21 -28.89 32.68
N GLN A 189 3.11 -28.07 33.73
CA GLN A 189 2.00 -28.16 34.70
C GLN A 189 0.88 -27.18 34.36
#